data_001154c526b9260ce6958330a72a8af2
#
_entry.id   001154c526b9260ce6958330a72a8af2
#
_cell.length_a   1.000
_cell.length_b   1.000
_cell.length_c   1.000
_cell.angle_alpha   90.00
_cell.angle_beta   90.00
_cell.angle_gamma   90.00
#
_symmetry.space_group_name_H-M   'P 1'
#
loop_
_entity.id
_entity.type
_entity.pdbx_description
1 polymer ?
#
loop_
_entity_poly.entity_id
_entity_poly.type
_entity_poly.pdbx_seq_one_letter_code
_entity_poly.pdbx_strand_id
1 'polypeptide(L)'
;GLNSSINALRSEVNNKDGELNTANRQINGLQKDLEECRTKVVPVETVVKTARVPESIITFRQGRSSVDASQLPNVERVASYMKKYPDSKVIIKGYASPEGNVEINAKIATARAEAVKTILVNKYKISASRITAEGQGVGDMFTEPDWKRVRIFGVVEGK
;
A
#
# COMPACT_ATOMS: atom_id res chain seq x y z
N GLY A 1 35.76 -62.94 27.47
CA GLY A 1 34.55 -63.72 27.75
C GLY A 1 33.25 -62.91 27.57
N LEU A 2 32.16 -63.59 27.70
CA LEU A 2 30.80 -63.05 27.53
C LEU A 2 30.50 -61.77 28.32
N ASN A 3 31.02 -61.65 29.54
CA ASN A 3 30.86 -60.46 30.39
C ASN A 3 31.53 -59.20 29.81
N SER A 4 32.68 -59.34 29.12
CA SER A 4 33.35 -58.24 28.47
C SER A 4 32.49 -57.72 27.28
N SER A 5 31.91 -58.61 26.53
CA SER A 5 31.06 -58.28 25.40
C SER A 5 29.76 -57.62 25.87
N ILE A 6 29.16 -58.08 26.98
CA ILE A 6 27.97 -57.44 27.58
C ILE A 6 28.26 -56.03 28.07
N ASN A 7 29.40 -55.83 28.71
CA ASN A 7 29.79 -54.49 29.21
C ASN A 7 30.06 -53.52 28.02
N ALA A 8 30.70 -54.03 26.96
CA ALA A 8 30.90 -53.23 25.75
C ALA A 8 29.60 -52.82 25.08
N LEU A 9 28.65 -53.73 24.95
CA LEU A 9 27.32 -53.43 24.38
C LEU A 9 26.51 -52.46 25.27
N ARG A 10 26.61 -52.60 26.62
CA ARG A 10 25.95 -51.67 27.52
C ARG A 10 26.54 -50.24 27.38
N SER A 11 27.86 -50.13 27.22
CA SER A 11 28.50 -48.88 26.99
C SER A 11 28.09 -48.24 25.65
N GLU A 12 27.97 -49.04 24.64
CA GLU A 12 27.53 -48.60 23.32
C GLU A 12 26.07 -48.13 23.34
N VAL A 13 25.14 -48.88 23.99
CA VAL A 13 23.77 -48.48 24.21
C VAL A 13 23.67 -47.12 24.94
N ASN A 14 24.41 -46.97 26.05
CA ASN A 14 24.40 -45.72 26.81
C ASN A 14 24.90 -44.55 25.96
N ASN A 15 25.91 -44.76 25.09
CA ASN A 15 26.38 -43.70 24.20
C ASN A 15 25.33 -43.35 23.13
N LYS A 16 24.64 -44.35 22.61
CA LYS A 16 23.53 -44.14 21.64
C LYS A 16 22.35 -43.40 22.29
N ASP A 17 22.00 -43.75 23.51
CA ASP A 17 20.98 -43.02 24.27
C ASP A 17 21.35 -41.56 24.51
N GLY A 18 22.62 -41.27 24.77
CA GLY A 18 23.14 -39.92 24.89
C GLY A 18 23.03 -39.14 23.56
N GLU A 19 23.43 -39.76 22.44
CA GLU A 19 23.32 -39.17 21.09
C GLU A 19 21.84 -38.91 20.72
N LEU A 20 20.94 -39.87 21.02
CA LEU A 20 19.51 -39.77 20.77
C LEU A 20 18.88 -38.62 21.58
N ASN A 21 19.22 -38.49 22.86
CA ASN A 21 18.76 -37.38 23.69
C ASN A 21 19.22 -36.03 23.17
N THR A 22 20.46 -35.94 22.67
CA THR A 22 20.99 -34.71 22.08
C THR A 22 20.26 -34.37 20.79
N ALA A 23 20.04 -35.36 19.91
CA ALA A 23 19.27 -35.18 18.68
C ALA A 23 17.84 -34.73 18.96
N ASN A 24 17.16 -35.33 19.93
CA ASN A 24 15.79 -34.95 20.33
C ASN A 24 15.72 -33.51 20.86
N ARG A 25 16.73 -33.06 21.61
CA ARG A 25 16.79 -31.65 22.05
C ARG A 25 16.95 -30.70 20.87
N GLN A 26 17.77 -31.07 19.88
CA GLN A 26 17.96 -30.26 18.66
C GLN A 26 16.65 -30.22 17.83
N ILE A 27 15.97 -31.34 17.68
CA ILE A 27 14.67 -31.42 16.98
C ILE A 27 13.65 -30.51 17.68
N ASN A 28 13.52 -30.59 18.99
CA ASN A 28 12.58 -29.75 19.74
C ASN A 28 12.93 -28.26 19.63
N GLY A 29 14.23 -27.92 19.64
CA GLY A 29 14.70 -26.56 19.42
C GLY A 29 14.30 -26.03 18.02
N LEU A 30 14.60 -26.82 16.98
CA LEU A 30 14.27 -26.46 15.60
C LEU A 30 12.74 -26.36 15.36
N GLN A 31 11.96 -27.26 15.99
CA GLN A 31 10.51 -27.18 15.93
C GLN A 31 9.96 -25.90 16.56
N LYS A 32 10.53 -25.49 17.71
CA LYS A 32 10.17 -24.24 18.35
C LYS A 32 10.53 -23.03 17.48
N ASP A 33 11.74 -23.03 16.93
CA ASP A 33 12.19 -21.93 16.05
C ASP A 33 11.32 -21.87 14.77
N LEU A 34 10.94 -23.02 14.22
CA LEU A 34 10.05 -23.10 13.07
C LEU A 34 8.66 -22.53 13.38
N GLU A 35 8.10 -22.86 14.54
CA GLU A 35 6.80 -22.36 14.97
C GLU A 35 6.86 -20.85 15.24
N GLU A 36 7.94 -20.38 15.84
CA GLU A 36 8.18 -18.96 16.06
C GLU A 36 8.33 -18.19 14.74
N CYS A 37 9.01 -18.77 13.74
CA CYS A 37 9.06 -18.23 12.38
C CYS A 37 7.68 -18.22 11.71
N ARG A 38 6.88 -19.27 11.86
CA ARG A 38 5.51 -19.31 11.31
C ARG A 38 4.62 -18.25 11.91
N THR A 39 4.75 -17.98 13.20
CA THR A 39 3.96 -16.93 13.88
C THR A 39 4.45 -15.52 13.54
N LYS A 40 5.74 -15.36 13.23
CA LYS A 40 6.33 -14.09 12.78
C LYS A 40 6.08 -13.79 11.31
N VAL A 41 5.82 -14.81 10.48
CA VAL A 41 5.37 -14.62 9.10
C VAL A 41 3.94 -14.12 9.15
N VAL A 42 3.78 -12.83 9.07
CA VAL A 42 2.47 -12.21 8.82
C VAL A 42 1.90 -12.89 7.56
N PRO A 43 0.72 -13.51 7.63
CA PRO A 43 0.16 -14.18 6.47
C PRO A 43 0.15 -13.22 5.28
N VAL A 44 0.66 -13.67 4.15
CA VAL A 44 0.67 -12.89 2.90
C VAL A 44 -0.76 -12.43 2.53
N GLU A 45 -1.77 -13.12 3.01
CA GLU A 45 -3.17 -12.74 2.86
C GLU A 45 -3.54 -11.39 3.51
N THR A 46 -2.86 -10.99 4.60
CA THR A 46 -3.07 -9.66 5.20
C THR A 46 -2.36 -8.56 4.44
N VAL A 47 -1.28 -8.87 3.72
CA VAL A 47 -0.57 -7.91 2.87
C VAL A 47 -1.30 -7.70 1.54
N VAL A 48 -2.01 -8.72 1.04
CA VAL A 48 -2.80 -8.61 -0.21
C VAL A 48 -4.10 -7.82 -0.01
N LYS A 49 -4.62 -7.71 1.22
CA LYS A 49 -5.83 -6.92 1.52
C LYS A 49 -5.59 -5.40 1.58
N THR A 50 -4.36 -4.95 1.68
CA THR A 50 -4.01 -3.58 1.33
C THR A 50 -3.75 -3.50 -0.18
N ALA A 51 -4.77 -3.74 -0.98
CA ALA A 51 -4.72 -3.43 -2.39
C ALA A 51 -4.42 -1.94 -2.51
N ARG A 52 -3.16 -1.62 -2.80
CA ARG A 52 -2.78 -0.24 -3.10
C ARG A 52 -3.62 0.21 -4.27
N VAL A 53 -4.43 1.18 -4.02
CA VAL A 53 -5.20 1.81 -5.06
C VAL A 53 -4.24 2.39 -6.08
N PRO A 54 -4.47 2.18 -7.37
CA PRO A 54 -3.62 2.75 -8.39
C PRO A 54 -3.66 4.27 -8.26
N GLU A 55 -2.52 4.84 -8.00
CA GLU A 55 -2.33 6.28 -8.08
C GLU A 55 -2.66 6.72 -9.50
N SER A 56 -3.52 7.71 -9.63
CA SER A 56 -3.91 8.26 -10.92
C SER A 56 -3.57 9.73 -10.93
N ILE A 57 -2.81 10.17 -11.93
CA ILE A 57 -2.42 11.56 -12.10
C ILE A 57 -3.32 12.17 -13.17
N ILE A 58 -3.93 13.32 -12.84
CA ILE A 58 -4.75 14.11 -13.76
C ILE A 58 -4.06 15.43 -13.99
N THR A 59 -3.81 15.77 -15.24
CA THR A 59 -3.16 17.01 -15.64
C THR A 59 -4.18 18.07 -16.00
N PHE A 60 -3.90 19.33 -15.62
CA PHE A 60 -4.71 20.50 -15.94
C PHE A 60 -3.93 21.48 -16.78
N ARG A 61 -4.62 22.24 -17.61
CA ARG A 61 -4.00 23.36 -18.29
C ARG A 61 -3.71 24.50 -17.32
N GLN A 62 -2.71 25.30 -17.62
CA GLN A 62 -2.33 26.44 -16.81
C GLN A 62 -3.54 27.37 -16.55
N GLY A 63 -3.73 27.77 -15.29
CA GLY A 63 -4.82 28.64 -14.88
C GLY A 63 -6.23 28.01 -14.93
N ARG A 64 -6.36 26.76 -15.30
CA ARG A 64 -7.67 26.07 -15.36
C ARG A 64 -7.84 25.02 -14.27
N SER A 65 -9.09 24.85 -13.86
CA SER A 65 -9.51 23.81 -12.90
C SER A 65 -10.50 22.79 -13.51
N SER A 66 -10.82 22.94 -14.81
CA SER A 66 -11.67 21.98 -15.51
C SER A 66 -10.85 20.77 -15.99
N VAL A 67 -11.41 19.57 -15.82
CA VAL A 67 -10.78 18.33 -16.31
C VAL A 67 -11.02 18.19 -17.80
N ASP A 68 -9.92 18.07 -18.56
CA ASP A 68 -10.03 17.81 -20.01
C ASP A 68 -10.56 16.41 -20.28
N ALA A 69 -11.28 16.25 -21.40
CA ALA A 69 -11.83 14.97 -21.82
C ALA A 69 -10.75 13.88 -21.96
N SER A 70 -9.55 14.25 -22.36
CA SER A 70 -8.38 13.35 -22.46
C SER A 70 -7.94 12.75 -21.13
N GLN A 71 -8.31 13.39 -19.99
CA GLN A 71 -7.97 12.94 -18.65
C GLN A 71 -9.06 12.08 -18.01
N LEU A 72 -10.24 11.98 -18.62
CA LEU A 72 -11.35 11.19 -18.11
C LEU A 72 -10.99 9.69 -17.90
N PRO A 73 -10.20 9.03 -18.76
CA PRO A 73 -9.79 7.66 -18.53
C PRO A 73 -9.03 7.46 -17.19
N ASN A 74 -8.28 8.47 -16.76
CA ASN A 74 -7.57 8.43 -15.46
C ASN A 74 -8.54 8.52 -14.28
N VAL A 75 -9.60 9.31 -14.40
CA VAL A 75 -10.68 9.38 -13.40
C VAL A 75 -11.50 8.11 -13.38
N GLU A 76 -11.79 7.55 -14.56
CA GLU A 76 -12.53 6.29 -14.73
C GLU A 76 -11.82 5.11 -14.07
N ARG A 77 -10.50 5.07 -14.16
CA ARG A 77 -9.69 4.03 -13.49
C ARG A 77 -9.93 4.03 -11.99
N VAL A 78 -9.92 5.21 -11.36
CA VAL A 78 -10.21 5.37 -9.94
C VAL A 78 -11.65 4.98 -9.62
N ALA A 79 -12.60 5.43 -10.44
CA ALA A 79 -14.02 5.10 -10.26
C ALA A 79 -14.28 3.59 -10.37
N SER A 80 -13.66 2.92 -11.33
CA SER A 80 -13.78 1.47 -11.53
C SER A 80 -13.24 0.70 -10.32
N TYR A 81 -12.10 1.15 -9.79
CA TYR A 81 -11.55 0.58 -8.56
C TYR A 81 -12.50 0.76 -7.37
N MET A 82 -13.03 1.97 -7.16
CA MET A 82 -13.95 2.26 -6.06
C MET A 82 -15.26 1.47 -6.17
N LYS A 83 -15.72 1.15 -7.38
CA LYS A 83 -16.89 0.29 -7.59
C LYS A 83 -16.59 -1.16 -7.26
N LYS A 84 -15.38 -1.63 -7.59
CA LYS A 84 -14.93 -2.99 -7.28
C LYS A 84 -14.74 -3.20 -5.77
N TYR A 85 -14.32 -2.15 -5.05
CA TYR A 85 -14.06 -2.17 -3.62
C TYR A 85 -14.94 -1.14 -2.89
N PRO A 86 -16.15 -1.52 -2.45
CA PRO A 86 -17.12 -0.59 -1.87
C PRO A 86 -16.63 0.14 -0.60
N ASP A 87 -15.73 -0.48 0.15
CA ASP A 87 -15.17 0.09 1.39
C ASP A 87 -13.98 1.03 1.17
N SER A 88 -13.50 1.16 -0.07
CA SER A 88 -12.36 2.02 -0.39
C SER A 88 -12.73 3.50 -0.30
N LYS A 89 -11.77 4.31 0.16
CA LYS A 89 -11.86 5.77 0.23
C LYS A 89 -10.81 6.38 -0.68
N VAL A 90 -11.09 7.55 -1.22
CA VAL A 90 -10.19 8.30 -2.11
C VAL A 90 -9.85 9.64 -1.47
N ILE A 91 -8.57 9.97 -1.47
CA ILE A 91 -8.09 11.32 -1.16
C ILE A 91 -7.58 11.94 -2.45
N ILE A 92 -8.16 13.06 -2.84
CA ILE A 92 -7.78 13.82 -4.03
C ILE A 92 -6.99 15.03 -3.56
N LYS A 93 -5.72 15.10 -3.93
CA LYS A 93 -4.85 16.25 -3.63
C LYS A 93 -4.67 17.09 -4.88
N GLY A 94 -5.15 18.32 -4.84
CA GLY A 94 -5.01 19.27 -5.93
C GLY A 94 -3.77 20.13 -5.74
N TYR A 95 -3.04 20.37 -6.83
CA TYR A 95 -1.84 21.20 -6.84
C TYR A 95 -1.94 22.29 -7.90
N ALA A 96 -1.22 23.39 -7.69
CA ALA A 96 -1.06 24.47 -8.61
C ALA A 96 0.41 24.68 -8.96
N SER A 97 0.68 25.30 -10.09
CA SER A 97 2.01 25.72 -10.51
C SER A 97 2.59 26.76 -9.53
N PRO A 98 3.91 26.78 -9.27
CA PRO A 98 4.52 27.76 -8.38
C PRO A 98 4.49 29.19 -8.91
N GLU A 99 4.09 29.38 -10.16
CA GLU A 99 4.02 30.71 -10.79
C GLU A 99 2.76 31.45 -10.34
N GLY A 100 2.90 32.73 -9.98
CA GLY A 100 1.81 33.62 -9.63
C GLY A 100 1.59 33.80 -8.12
N ASN A 101 0.39 34.25 -7.77
CA ASN A 101 0.03 34.56 -6.39
C ASN A 101 -0.33 33.27 -5.61
N VAL A 102 0.22 33.15 -4.40
CA VAL A 102 0.05 31.99 -3.52
C VAL A 102 -1.44 31.74 -3.18
N GLU A 103 -2.21 32.81 -2.93
CA GLU A 103 -3.64 32.69 -2.60
C GLU A 103 -4.46 32.21 -3.80
N ILE A 104 -4.13 32.72 -5.00
CA ILE A 104 -4.78 32.28 -6.23
C ILE A 104 -4.44 30.80 -6.50
N ASN A 105 -3.20 30.42 -6.32
CA ASN A 105 -2.76 29.04 -6.49
C ASN A 105 -3.44 28.08 -5.51
N ALA A 106 -3.64 28.49 -4.26
CA ALA A 106 -4.39 27.70 -3.28
C ALA A 106 -5.85 27.49 -3.72
N LYS A 107 -6.49 28.54 -4.23
CA LYS A 107 -7.87 28.43 -4.77
C LYS A 107 -7.95 27.52 -5.99
N ILE A 108 -7.01 27.63 -6.92
CA ILE A 108 -6.93 26.76 -8.11
C ILE A 108 -6.70 25.31 -7.69
N ALA A 109 -5.81 25.05 -6.76
CA ALA A 109 -5.53 23.71 -6.26
C ALA A 109 -6.78 23.06 -5.66
N THR A 110 -7.51 23.78 -4.82
CA THR A 110 -8.77 23.33 -4.24
C THR A 110 -9.83 23.10 -5.32
N ALA A 111 -10.01 24.02 -6.24
CA ALA A 111 -10.98 23.92 -7.33
C ALA A 111 -10.71 22.70 -8.24
N ARG A 112 -9.46 22.35 -8.44
CA ARG A 112 -9.05 21.14 -9.20
C ARG A 112 -9.42 19.85 -8.49
N ALA A 113 -9.14 19.77 -7.20
CA ALA A 113 -9.52 18.61 -6.39
C ALA A 113 -11.05 18.43 -6.37
N GLU A 114 -11.80 19.54 -6.21
CA GLU A 114 -13.26 19.52 -6.23
C GLU A 114 -13.83 19.18 -7.62
N ALA A 115 -13.19 19.58 -8.70
CA ALA A 115 -13.61 19.24 -10.05
C ALA A 115 -13.56 17.72 -10.28
N VAL A 116 -12.49 17.04 -9.83
CA VAL A 116 -12.38 15.58 -9.94
C VAL A 116 -13.40 14.88 -9.04
N LYS A 117 -13.60 15.37 -7.81
CA LYS A 117 -14.63 14.87 -6.90
C LYS A 117 -16.03 14.96 -7.54
N THR A 118 -16.35 16.10 -8.12
CA THR A 118 -17.62 16.32 -8.81
C THR A 118 -17.85 15.31 -9.94
N ILE A 119 -16.82 15.01 -10.73
CA ILE A 119 -16.90 14.02 -11.80
C ILE A 119 -17.13 12.61 -11.23
N LEU A 120 -16.42 12.23 -10.19
CA LEU A 120 -16.59 10.93 -9.53
C LEU A 120 -18.00 10.76 -8.97
N VAL A 121 -18.57 11.80 -8.37
CA VAL A 121 -19.91 11.78 -7.81
C VAL A 121 -20.99 11.80 -8.92
N ASN A 122 -20.90 12.74 -9.85
CA ASN A 122 -21.97 12.99 -10.82
C ASN A 122 -21.96 12.01 -11.99
N LYS A 123 -20.78 11.77 -12.57
CA LYS A 123 -20.64 10.89 -13.73
C LYS A 123 -20.54 9.42 -13.36
N TYR A 124 -19.75 9.10 -12.36
CA TYR A 124 -19.47 7.71 -11.95
C TYR A 124 -20.30 7.21 -10.78
N LYS A 125 -21.12 8.10 -10.18
CA LYS A 125 -22.04 7.75 -9.08
C LYS A 125 -21.34 7.19 -7.83
N ILE A 126 -20.16 7.68 -7.53
CA ILE A 126 -19.45 7.34 -6.31
C ILE A 126 -19.97 8.23 -5.16
N SER A 127 -20.18 7.64 -3.98
CA SER A 127 -20.64 8.40 -2.81
C SER A 127 -19.63 9.48 -2.39
N ALA A 128 -20.10 10.70 -2.20
CA ALA A 128 -19.28 11.84 -1.78
C ALA A 128 -18.59 11.61 -0.42
N SER A 129 -19.20 10.82 0.46
CA SER A 129 -18.64 10.45 1.76
C SER A 129 -17.34 9.60 1.67
N ARG A 130 -17.13 8.98 0.53
CA ARG A 130 -15.93 8.17 0.25
C ARG A 130 -14.81 8.96 -0.42
N ILE A 131 -15.03 10.25 -0.72
CA ILE A 131 -14.11 11.09 -1.48
C ILE A 131 -13.75 12.31 -0.64
N THR A 132 -12.48 12.47 -0.33
CA THR A 132 -11.94 13.67 0.30
C THR A 132 -11.18 14.47 -0.76
N ALA A 133 -11.48 15.75 -0.89
CA ALA A 133 -10.80 16.67 -1.81
C ALA A 133 -10.05 17.73 -1.01
N GLU A 134 -8.74 17.85 -1.25
CA GLU A 134 -7.84 18.77 -0.55
C GLU A 134 -7.01 19.57 -1.53
N GLY A 135 -6.96 20.88 -1.36
CA GLY A 135 -6.02 21.75 -2.08
C GLY A 135 -4.71 21.86 -1.32
N GLN A 136 -3.61 21.45 -1.96
CA GLN A 136 -2.25 21.53 -1.38
C GLN A 136 -1.49 22.79 -1.81
N GLY A 137 -2.11 23.66 -2.59
CA GLY A 137 -1.42 24.84 -3.16
C GLY A 137 -0.35 24.41 -4.16
N VAL A 138 0.88 24.94 -3.99
CA VAL A 138 2.01 24.56 -4.86
C VAL A 138 2.58 23.20 -4.49
N GLY A 139 2.64 22.85 -3.20
CA GLY A 139 3.16 21.57 -2.68
C GLY A 139 4.62 21.29 -3.02
N ASP A 140 5.21 20.35 -2.29
CA ASP A 140 6.63 19.97 -2.45
C ASP A 140 6.83 18.73 -3.35
N MET A 141 5.74 18.17 -3.86
CA MET A 141 5.77 16.88 -4.55
C MET A 141 6.37 16.97 -5.97
N PHE A 142 6.41 18.16 -6.55
CA PHE A 142 6.85 18.39 -7.92
C PHE A 142 7.95 19.45 -7.96
N THR A 143 9.18 18.99 -7.92
CA THR A 143 10.38 19.89 -7.89
C THR A 143 11.03 20.10 -9.26
N GLU A 144 10.57 19.41 -10.32
CA GLU A 144 11.21 19.48 -11.63
C GLU A 144 10.65 20.57 -12.56
N PRO A 145 11.51 21.19 -13.40
CA PRO A 145 11.14 22.35 -14.24
C PRO A 145 10.04 22.07 -15.27
N ASP A 146 9.91 20.84 -15.73
CA ASP A 146 8.89 20.43 -16.72
C ASP A 146 7.48 20.31 -16.11
N TRP A 147 7.37 20.48 -14.81
CA TRP A 147 6.14 20.37 -14.05
C TRP A 147 5.34 21.70 -13.93
N LYS A 148 5.70 22.69 -14.67
CA LYS A 148 4.97 23.95 -14.77
C LYS A 148 3.50 23.77 -15.22
N ARG A 149 3.12 22.59 -15.61
CA ARG A 149 1.78 22.22 -16.08
C ARG A 149 1.10 21.31 -15.04
N VAL A 150 0.59 21.88 -14.12
CA VAL A 150 -0.37 21.48 -13.11
C VAL A 150 -0.97 20.08 -13.05
N ARG A 151 -1.09 19.55 -11.86
CA ARG A 151 -1.47 18.16 -11.61
C ARG A 151 -2.35 17.98 -10.40
N ILE A 152 -3.26 17.06 -10.51
CA ILE A 152 -3.97 16.47 -9.38
C ILE A 152 -3.42 15.10 -9.12
N PHE A 153 -3.25 14.82 -7.87
CA PHE A 153 -2.84 13.51 -7.38
C PHE A 153 -3.96 12.89 -6.59
N GLY A 154 -4.37 11.69 -6.97
CA GLY A 154 -5.33 10.91 -6.20
C GLY A 154 -4.62 9.77 -5.49
N VAL A 155 -4.67 9.78 -4.16
CA VAL A 155 -4.27 8.62 -3.36
C VAL A 155 -5.53 7.95 -2.86
N VAL A 156 -5.67 6.67 -3.12
CA VAL A 156 -6.77 5.88 -2.60
C VAL A 156 -6.23 5.05 -1.45
N GLU A 157 -6.68 5.32 -0.23
CA GLU A 157 -6.42 4.46 0.91
C GLU A 157 -7.49 3.37 0.96
N GLY A 158 -7.09 2.15 0.63
CA GLY A 158 -7.89 0.97 0.92
C GLY A 158 -7.75 0.57 2.39
N LYS A 159 -8.86 0.28 3.02
CA LYS A 159 -8.89 -0.38 4.32
C LYS A 159 -8.71 -1.87 4.15
#